data_4e4cab18067ae0d7cf80081525db8188
#
_entry.id   4e4cab18067ae0d7cf80081525db8188
#
_cell.length_a   1.000
_cell.length_b   1.000
_cell.length_c   1.000
_cell.angle_alpha   90.00
_cell.angle_beta   90.00
_cell.angle_gamma   90.00
#
_symmetry.space_group_name_H-M   'P 1'
#
loop_
_entity.id
_entity.type
_entity.pdbx_description
1 polymer ?
#
loop_
_entity_poly.entity_id
_entity_poly.type
_entity_poly.pdbx_seq_one_letter_code
_entity_poly.pdbx_strand_id
1 'polypeptide(L)'
;MTNQRLFIAIDLPDKIAESLVALDPHYRGLIFSAPSQIHLTLAFFAAVDPATADLLEEKLAAISFRAFFLPVTGLGTFPKKGTPHVLWIGVGHAHPHLFQLHKRVNEAALACNLPIEERAWTPHFTIARGRGISPALMQSFLKKHRDYDAGMMHVAEFHLYQSTLTPTGPIHRRELTIAAR
;
A
#
# COMPACT_ATOMS: atom_id res chain seq x y z
N MET A 1 19.05 21.49 2.27
CA MET A 1 18.82 20.08 1.85
C MET A 1 17.32 19.90 1.68
N THR A 2 16.88 19.25 0.60
CA THR A 2 15.44 19.11 0.31
C THR A 2 14.87 17.91 1.08
N ASN A 3 13.71 18.10 1.71
CA ASN A 3 13.00 17.00 2.36
C ASN A 3 12.60 15.94 1.35
N GLN A 4 12.63 14.70 1.77
CA GLN A 4 12.26 13.52 0.99
C GLN A 4 10.83 13.08 1.34
N ARG A 5 10.10 12.57 0.35
CA ARG A 5 8.81 11.92 0.55
C ARG A 5 9.06 10.42 0.58
N LEU A 6 8.83 9.80 1.74
CA LEU A 6 9.14 8.39 1.97
C LEU A 6 7.89 7.58 2.29
N PHE A 7 7.89 6.31 1.92
CA PHE A 7 6.90 5.36 2.39
C PHE A 7 7.50 3.96 2.53
N ILE A 8 6.91 3.18 3.42
CA ILE A 8 7.30 1.80 3.69
C ILE A 8 6.18 0.91 3.21
N ALA A 9 6.51 -0.11 2.41
CA ALA A 9 5.49 -0.93 1.76
C ALA A 9 5.92 -2.39 1.55
N ILE A 10 4.92 -3.23 1.34
CA ILE A 10 5.04 -4.60 0.84
C ILE A 10 4.58 -4.59 -0.61
N ASP A 11 5.41 -5.07 -1.53
CA ASP A 11 5.07 -5.16 -2.94
C ASP A 11 4.10 -6.31 -3.21
N LEU A 12 3.24 -6.11 -4.20
CA LEU A 12 2.35 -7.15 -4.68
C LEU A 12 3.05 -7.94 -5.79
N PRO A 13 3.00 -9.29 -5.79
CA PRO A 13 3.56 -10.09 -6.88
C PRO A 13 2.93 -9.75 -8.23
N ASP A 14 3.76 -9.66 -9.30
CA ASP A 14 3.35 -9.20 -10.64
C ASP A 14 2.11 -9.91 -11.16
N LYS A 15 2.05 -11.25 -11.06
CA LYS A 15 0.88 -12.04 -11.51
C LYS A 15 -0.43 -11.63 -10.81
N ILE A 16 -0.36 -11.32 -9.52
CA ILE A 16 -1.53 -10.86 -8.77
C ILE A 16 -1.87 -9.44 -9.19
N ALA A 17 -0.87 -8.55 -9.31
CA ALA A 17 -1.07 -7.17 -9.74
C ALA A 17 -1.69 -7.09 -11.14
N GLU A 18 -1.21 -7.89 -12.09
CA GLU A 18 -1.76 -8.00 -13.45
C GLU A 18 -3.22 -8.48 -13.44
N SER A 19 -3.55 -9.49 -12.62
CA SER A 19 -4.92 -9.98 -12.49
C SER A 19 -5.89 -8.92 -11.94
N LEU A 20 -5.40 -8.04 -11.05
CA LEU A 20 -6.18 -6.93 -10.52
C LEU A 20 -6.39 -5.83 -11.56
N VAL A 21 -5.37 -5.49 -12.34
CA VAL A 21 -5.46 -4.50 -13.42
C VAL A 21 -6.40 -5.01 -14.53
N ALA A 22 -6.45 -6.31 -14.79
CA ALA A 22 -7.38 -6.91 -15.76
C ALA A 22 -8.86 -6.76 -15.35
N LEU A 23 -9.17 -6.36 -14.12
CA LEU A 23 -10.53 -6.04 -13.69
C LEU A 23 -11.03 -4.68 -14.18
N ASP A 24 -10.17 -3.84 -14.83
CA ASP A 24 -10.52 -2.48 -15.23
C ASP A 24 -11.78 -2.46 -16.10
N PRO A 25 -12.88 -1.87 -15.64
CA PRO A 25 -14.11 -1.74 -16.40
C PRO A 25 -14.06 -0.59 -17.40
N HIS A 26 -12.95 0.13 -17.48
CA HIS A 26 -12.77 1.34 -18.29
C HIS A 26 -13.82 2.44 -18.02
N TYR A 27 -14.26 2.59 -16.78
CA TYR A 27 -15.19 3.64 -16.42
C TYR A 27 -14.52 5.02 -16.50
N ARG A 28 -15.22 5.98 -17.11
CA ARG A 28 -14.74 7.37 -17.12
C ARG A 28 -14.52 7.89 -15.70
N GLY A 29 -13.33 8.41 -15.44
CA GLY A 29 -12.95 8.93 -14.14
C GLY A 29 -12.43 7.91 -13.14
N LEU A 30 -12.28 6.64 -13.52
CA LEU A 30 -11.57 5.61 -12.77
C LEU A 30 -10.26 5.28 -13.48
N ILE A 31 -9.13 5.48 -12.78
CA ILE A 31 -7.79 5.26 -13.33
C ILE A 31 -7.13 4.15 -12.53
N PHE A 32 -6.88 3.02 -13.18
CA PHE A 32 -6.17 1.90 -12.59
C PHE A 32 -4.67 2.20 -12.50
N SER A 33 -4.06 1.75 -11.40
CA SER A 33 -2.62 1.85 -11.18
C SER A 33 -1.89 0.88 -12.10
N ALA A 34 -0.68 1.23 -12.54
CA ALA A 34 0.19 0.25 -13.18
C ALA A 34 0.52 -0.90 -12.19
N PRO A 35 0.67 -2.15 -12.65
CA PRO A 35 0.98 -3.29 -11.76
C PRO A 35 2.13 -3.01 -10.79
N SER A 36 3.22 -2.43 -11.28
CA SER A 36 4.41 -2.07 -10.48
C SER A 36 4.20 -0.98 -9.43
N GLN A 37 3.05 -0.32 -9.42
CA GLN A 37 2.69 0.72 -8.45
C GLN A 37 1.72 0.22 -7.38
N ILE A 38 1.27 -1.04 -7.47
CA ILE A 38 0.35 -1.63 -6.51
C ILE A 38 1.13 -2.22 -5.34
N HIS A 39 0.96 -1.63 -4.16
CA HIS A 39 1.65 -2.05 -2.95
C HIS A 39 0.76 -1.87 -1.72
N LEU A 40 1.08 -2.57 -0.63
CA LEU A 40 0.46 -2.37 0.68
C LEU A 40 1.33 -1.43 1.50
N THR A 41 0.83 -0.22 1.75
CA THR A 41 1.55 0.77 2.53
C THR A 41 1.49 0.44 4.02
N LEU A 42 2.66 0.35 4.66
CA LEU A 42 2.82 0.18 6.11
C LEU A 42 2.91 1.54 6.82
N ALA A 43 3.65 2.50 6.24
CA ALA A 43 3.76 3.86 6.76
C ALA A 43 4.07 4.85 5.63
N PHE A 44 3.71 6.12 5.82
CA PHE A 44 3.93 7.17 4.84
C PHE A 44 4.35 8.48 5.51
N PHE A 45 5.37 9.14 4.95
CA PHE A 45 5.94 10.38 5.46
C PHE A 45 6.08 11.39 4.33
N ALA A 46 5.34 12.51 4.41
CA ALA A 46 5.27 13.50 3.35
C ALA A 46 6.57 14.32 3.19
N ALA A 47 7.31 14.52 4.28
CA ALA A 47 8.51 15.31 4.30
C ALA A 47 9.46 14.83 5.41
N VAL A 48 10.58 14.23 5.03
CA VAL A 48 11.61 13.72 5.93
C VAL A 48 12.93 14.38 5.54
N ASP A 49 13.65 14.99 6.48
CA ASP A 49 14.99 15.51 6.22
C ASP A 49 16.00 14.36 6.02
N PRO A 50 17.13 14.60 5.34
CA PRO A 50 18.08 13.54 5.03
C PRO A 50 18.65 12.80 6.25
N ALA A 51 18.96 13.52 7.33
CA ALA A 51 19.54 12.90 8.53
C ALA A 51 18.51 11.96 9.22
N THR A 52 17.25 12.39 9.27
CA THR A 52 16.14 11.54 9.77
C THR A 52 15.89 10.36 8.83
N ALA A 53 16.04 10.52 7.50
CA ALA A 53 15.92 9.43 6.55
C ALA A 53 16.99 8.35 6.76
N ASP A 54 18.26 8.74 6.94
CA ASP A 54 19.37 7.83 7.23
C ASP A 54 19.12 7.07 8.55
N LEU A 55 18.64 7.76 9.59
CA LEU A 55 18.28 7.13 10.86
C LEU A 55 17.13 6.14 10.69
N LEU A 56 16.10 6.50 9.90
CA LEU A 56 14.97 5.60 9.61
C LEU A 56 15.45 4.32 8.90
N GLU A 57 16.36 4.43 7.93
CA GLU A 57 16.95 3.28 7.26
C GLU A 57 17.66 2.34 8.25
N GLU A 58 18.46 2.90 9.17
CA GLU A 58 19.12 2.13 10.23
C GLU A 58 18.11 1.38 11.11
N LYS A 59 17.05 2.07 11.56
CA LYS A 59 16.01 1.48 12.41
C LYS A 59 15.21 0.41 11.69
N LEU A 60 14.89 0.61 10.40
CA LEU A 60 14.20 -0.38 9.57
C LEU A 60 15.07 -1.62 9.33
N ALA A 61 16.37 -1.45 9.04
CA ALA A 61 17.30 -2.56 8.84
C ALA A 61 17.46 -3.46 10.08
N ALA A 62 17.20 -2.92 11.26
CA ALA A 62 17.22 -3.67 12.51
C ALA A 62 15.95 -4.51 12.76
N ILE A 63 14.87 -4.29 11.98
CA ILE A 63 13.63 -5.05 12.12
C ILE A 63 13.87 -6.50 11.69
N SER A 64 13.55 -7.44 12.59
CA SER A 64 13.48 -8.87 12.30
C SER A 64 12.02 -9.29 12.27
N PHE A 65 11.61 -10.02 11.23
CA PHE A 65 10.26 -10.59 11.13
C PHE A 65 10.32 -11.96 10.45
N ARG A 66 9.31 -12.79 10.66
CA ARG A 66 9.16 -14.06 9.98
C ARG A 66 8.32 -13.88 8.73
N ALA A 67 8.67 -14.58 7.65
CA ALA A 67 7.84 -14.64 6.46
C ALA A 67 6.45 -15.22 6.77
N PHE A 68 5.45 -14.76 6.06
CA PHE A 68 4.06 -15.19 6.25
C PHE A 68 3.27 -15.09 4.93
N PHE A 69 2.11 -15.73 4.91
CA PHE A 69 1.20 -15.65 3.77
C PHE A 69 0.06 -14.68 4.05
N LEU A 70 -0.35 -13.93 3.00
CA LEU A 70 -1.51 -13.06 3.02
C LEU A 70 -2.49 -13.45 1.91
N PRO A 71 -3.78 -13.61 2.21
CA PRO A 71 -4.80 -13.65 1.18
C PRO A 71 -4.96 -12.26 0.57
N VAL A 72 -5.14 -12.17 -0.75
CA VAL A 72 -5.43 -10.92 -1.47
C VAL A 72 -6.87 -10.98 -1.95
N THR A 73 -7.80 -10.51 -1.12
CA THR A 73 -9.24 -10.67 -1.33
C THR A 73 -10.04 -9.56 -0.65
N GLY A 74 -11.27 -9.37 -1.11
CA GLY A 74 -12.19 -8.39 -0.53
C GLY A 74 -11.98 -6.98 -1.10
N LEU A 75 -12.70 -6.67 -2.19
CA LEU A 75 -12.69 -5.34 -2.80
C LEU A 75 -13.44 -4.33 -1.94
N GLY A 76 -12.95 -3.10 -1.92
CA GLY A 76 -13.57 -2.00 -1.21
C GLY A 76 -13.21 -0.63 -1.75
N THR A 77 -13.80 0.42 -1.15
CA THR A 77 -13.53 1.80 -1.55
C THR A 77 -13.29 2.71 -0.37
N PHE A 78 -12.55 3.80 -0.60
CA PHE A 78 -12.49 4.94 0.30
C PHE A 78 -13.01 6.20 -0.40
N PRO A 79 -13.83 7.02 0.31
CA PRO A 79 -14.52 6.67 1.54
C PRO A 79 -15.53 5.52 1.32
N LYS A 80 -15.93 4.84 2.39
CA LYS A 80 -16.92 3.76 2.33
C LYS A 80 -18.33 4.26 1.96
N LYS A 81 -18.61 5.55 2.21
CA LYS A 81 -19.87 6.22 1.88
C LYS A 81 -19.58 7.50 1.10
N GLY A 82 -20.50 7.90 0.20
CA GLY A 82 -20.34 9.05 -0.66
C GLY A 82 -19.61 8.73 -1.97
N THR A 83 -18.96 9.75 -2.55
CA THR A 83 -18.22 9.57 -3.82
C THR A 83 -16.88 8.87 -3.58
N PRO A 84 -16.68 7.68 -4.12
CA PRO A 84 -15.45 6.93 -3.92
C PRO A 84 -14.29 7.57 -4.70
N HIS A 85 -13.12 7.67 -4.04
CA HIS A 85 -11.89 8.21 -4.62
C HIS A 85 -10.80 7.16 -4.76
N VAL A 86 -10.91 6.04 -4.04
CA VAL A 86 -9.96 4.94 -4.06
C VAL A 86 -10.72 3.63 -4.16
N LEU A 87 -10.34 2.80 -5.13
CA LEU A 87 -10.69 1.38 -5.19
C LEU A 87 -9.49 0.57 -4.72
N TRP A 88 -9.74 -0.38 -3.83
CA TRP A 88 -8.68 -1.20 -3.23
C TRP A 88 -9.11 -2.65 -3.08
N ILE A 89 -8.13 -3.55 -2.94
CA ILE A 89 -8.33 -4.92 -2.50
C ILE A 89 -7.67 -5.11 -1.12
N GLY A 90 -8.34 -5.83 -0.26
CA GLY A 90 -7.89 -6.09 1.10
C GLY A 90 -7.05 -7.37 1.22
N VAL A 91 -6.80 -7.75 2.46
CA VAL A 91 -6.01 -8.93 2.83
C VAL A 91 -6.84 -9.95 3.62
N GLY A 92 -8.16 -9.93 3.45
CA GLY A 92 -9.08 -10.85 4.09
C GLY A 92 -8.85 -10.96 5.61
N HIS A 93 -8.78 -12.19 6.11
CA HIS A 93 -8.30 -12.47 7.47
C HIS A 93 -6.78 -12.47 7.48
N ALA A 94 -6.18 -11.27 7.59
CA ALA A 94 -4.73 -11.10 7.55
C ALA A 94 -4.02 -11.87 8.67
N HIS A 95 -2.85 -12.43 8.35
CA HIS A 95 -2.02 -13.11 9.33
C HIS A 95 -1.57 -12.14 10.43
N PRO A 96 -1.55 -12.53 11.71
CA PRO A 96 -1.13 -11.66 12.82
C PRO A 96 0.27 -11.04 12.62
N HIS A 97 1.19 -11.71 11.92
CA HIS A 97 2.52 -11.18 11.61
C HIS A 97 2.48 -9.89 10.78
N LEU A 98 1.45 -9.65 9.96
CA LEU A 98 1.28 -8.38 9.25
C LEU A 98 1.11 -7.22 10.25
N PHE A 99 0.26 -7.40 11.26
CA PHE A 99 0.03 -6.36 12.27
C PHE A 99 1.25 -6.18 13.18
N GLN A 100 1.98 -7.25 13.47
CA GLN A 100 3.25 -7.17 14.20
C GLN A 100 4.31 -6.42 13.40
N LEU A 101 4.42 -6.66 12.08
CA LEU A 101 5.32 -5.93 11.20
C LEU A 101 4.95 -4.44 11.15
N HIS A 102 3.68 -4.12 10.94
CA HIS A 102 3.19 -2.74 10.94
C HIS A 102 3.50 -2.03 12.27
N LYS A 103 3.30 -2.70 13.40
CA LYS A 103 3.66 -2.16 14.73
C LYS A 103 5.17 -1.85 14.82
N ARG A 104 6.06 -2.77 14.41
CA ARG A 104 7.51 -2.56 14.43
C ARG A 104 7.95 -1.42 13.51
N VAL A 105 7.32 -1.28 12.35
CA VAL A 105 7.56 -0.15 11.43
C VAL A 105 7.17 1.17 12.09
N ASN A 106 6.03 1.24 12.77
CA ASN A 106 5.61 2.43 13.50
C ASN A 106 6.53 2.73 14.69
N GLU A 107 6.99 1.73 15.43
CA GLU A 107 7.97 1.90 16.51
C GLU A 107 9.31 2.46 15.97
N ALA A 108 9.78 1.98 14.82
CA ALA A 108 10.96 2.53 14.15
C ALA A 108 10.77 4.00 13.73
N ALA A 109 9.60 4.34 13.17
CA ALA A 109 9.26 5.72 12.81
C ALA A 109 9.22 6.64 14.04
N LEU A 110 8.57 6.21 15.12
CA LEU A 110 8.51 6.97 16.38
C LEU A 110 9.90 7.19 16.97
N ALA A 111 10.81 6.22 16.89
CA ALA A 111 12.20 6.35 17.35
C ALA A 111 12.98 7.40 16.53
N CYS A 112 12.50 7.75 15.34
CA CYS A 112 13.02 8.83 14.47
C CYS A 112 12.23 10.14 14.63
N ASN A 113 11.35 10.27 15.61
CA ASN A 113 10.42 11.40 15.80
C ASN A 113 9.53 11.66 14.57
N LEU A 114 9.26 10.64 13.76
CA LEU A 114 8.33 10.75 12.63
C LEU A 114 6.88 10.51 13.10
N PRO A 115 5.90 11.23 12.54
CA PRO A 115 4.50 11.04 12.90
C PRO A 115 3.98 9.70 12.38
N ILE A 116 3.15 9.04 13.17
CA ILE A 116 2.41 7.84 12.74
C ILE A 116 0.94 8.18 12.51
N GLU A 117 0.26 7.41 11.66
CA GLU A 117 -1.18 7.58 11.44
C GLU A 117 -1.95 7.09 12.69
N GLU A 118 -2.74 7.99 13.28
CA GLU A 118 -3.52 7.70 14.50
C GLU A 118 -4.81 6.91 14.21
N ARG A 119 -5.28 6.94 12.95
CA ARG A 119 -6.50 6.22 12.56
C ARG A 119 -6.25 4.73 12.52
N ALA A 120 -7.32 3.96 12.76
CA ALA A 120 -7.27 2.52 12.62
C ALA A 120 -6.77 2.12 11.24
N TRP A 121 -5.63 1.46 11.19
CA TRP A 121 -5.01 0.99 9.96
C TRP A 121 -5.86 -0.09 9.29
N THR A 122 -6.20 0.14 8.03
CA THR A 122 -6.89 -0.83 7.19
C THR A 122 -5.91 -1.31 6.12
N PRO A 123 -5.32 -2.52 6.25
CA PRO A 123 -4.37 -3.02 5.26
C PRO A 123 -5.06 -3.27 3.92
N HIS A 124 -4.52 -2.66 2.86
CA HIS A 124 -5.09 -2.74 1.51
C HIS A 124 -4.05 -2.44 0.44
N PHE A 125 -4.31 -2.93 -0.77
CA PHE A 125 -3.61 -2.56 -2.00
C PHE A 125 -4.52 -1.62 -2.80
N THR A 126 -4.08 -0.39 -3.04
CA THR A 126 -4.82 0.55 -3.92
C THR A 126 -4.65 0.11 -5.37
N ILE A 127 -5.77 -0.25 -6.03
CA ILE A 127 -5.76 -0.72 -7.42
C ILE A 127 -6.21 0.34 -8.41
N ALA A 128 -7.04 1.30 -7.98
CA ALA A 128 -7.45 2.42 -8.84
C ALA A 128 -7.81 3.67 -8.02
N ARG A 129 -7.72 4.82 -8.69
CA ARG A 129 -8.15 6.11 -8.14
C ARG A 129 -9.26 6.70 -8.99
N GLY A 130 -10.29 7.23 -8.31
CA GLY A 130 -11.48 7.82 -8.93
C GLY A 130 -11.49 9.34 -8.83
N ARG A 131 -11.92 10.00 -9.92
CA ARG A 131 -12.27 11.42 -9.94
C ARG A 131 -13.64 11.58 -10.55
N GLY A 132 -14.65 11.88 -9.72
CA GLY A 132 -16.04 12.10 -10.18
C GLY A 132 -16.73 10.83 -10.69
N ILE A 133 -16.28 9.64 -10.30
CA ILE A 133 -16.97 8.39 -10.64
C ILE A 133 -18.30 8.30 -9.91
N SER A 134 -19.34 7.82 -10.62
CA SER A 134 -20.66 7.59 -10.04
C SER A 134 -20.61 6.54 -8.91
N PRO A 135 -21.12 6.84 -7.71
CA PRO A 135 -21.25 5.85 -6.64
C PRO A 135 -22.01 4.60 -7.06
N ALA A 136 -23.03 4.72 -7.90
CA ALA A 136 -23.82 3.60 -8.40
C ALA A 136 -22.99 2.65 -9.29
N LEU A 137 -22.16 3.20 -10.19
CA LEU A 137 -21.23 2.40 -11.00
C LEU A 137 -20.23 1.65 -10.15
N MET A 138 -19.66 2.31 -9.14
CA MET A 138 -18.72 1.67 -8.24
C MET A 138 -19.37 0.58 -7.39
N GLN A 139 -20.59 0.80 -6.90
CA GLN A 139 -21.35 -0.22 -6.17
C GLN A 139 -21.66 -1.44 -7.06
N SER A 140 -22.05 -1.20 -8.33
CA SER A 140 -22.28 -2.27 -9.29
C SER A 140 -21.00 -3.09 -9.54
N PHE A 141 -19.86 -2.42 -9.69
CA PHE A 141 -18.55 -3.06 -9.82
C PHE A 141 -18.23 -3.94 -8.59
N LEU A 142 -18.34 -3.37 -7.38
CA LEU A 142 -18.09 -4.11 -6.14
C LEU A 142 -19.04 -5.31 -5.99
N LYS A 143 -20.32 -5.16 -6.34
CA LYS A 143 -21.29 -6.27 -6.31
C LYS A 143 -20.93 -7.37 -7.30
N LYS A 144 -20.51 -7.02 -8.52
CA LYS A 144 -20.09 -7.99 -9.56
C LYS A 144 -18.86 -8.79 -9.12
N HIS A 145 -17.94 -8.15 -8.39
CA HIS A 145 -16.66 -8.74 -7.99
C HIS A 145 -16.57 -9.02 -6.47
N ARG A 146 -17.72 -9.15 -5.79
CA ARG A 146 -17.76 -9.31 -4.32
C ARG A 146 -17.00 -10.52 -3.80
N ASP A 147 -16.97 -11.61 -4.56
CA ASP A 147 -16.33 -12.87 -4.21
C ASP A 147 -14.96 -13.02 -4.91
N TYR A 148 -14.41 -11.90 -5.44
CA TYR A 148 -13.13 -11.94 -6.13
C TYR A 148 -12.00 -12.21 -5.14
N ASP A 149 -11.23 -13.25 -5.45
CA ASP A 149 -10.05 -13.69 -4.72
C ASP A 149 -8.86 -13.74 -5.70
N ALA A 150 -7.86 -12.92 -5.45
CA ALA A 150 -6.63 -12.87 -6.25
C ALA A 150 -5.59 -13.92 -5.77
N GLY A 151 -5.93 -14.71 -4.76
CA GLY A 151 -5.09 -15.78 -4.22
C GLY A 151 -4.25 -15.37 -3.03
N MET A 152 -3.22 -16.17 -2.77
CA MET A 152 -2.31 -16.00 -1.64
C MET A 152 -0.97 -15.43 -2.11
N MET A 153 -0.43 -14.46 -1.38
CA MET A 153 0.92 -13.98 -1.58
C MET A 153 1.83 -14.36 -0.41
N HIS A 154 3.11 -14.59 -0.70
CA HIS A 154 4.13 -14.81 0.31
C HIS A 154 4.86 -13.50 0.61
N VAL A 155 4.80 -13.04 1.85
CA VAL A 155 5.49 -11.85 2.33
C VAL A 155 6.81 -12.29 2.94
N ALA A 156 7.90 -12.12 2.20
CA ALA A 156 9.26 -12.42 2.62
C ALA A 156 10.13 -11.17 2.77
N GLU A 157 9.64 -10.01 2.35
CA GLU A 157 10.37 -8.74 2.43
C GLU A 157 9.41 -7.55 2.47
N PHE A 158 9.90 -6.41 2.94
CA PHE A 158 9.29 -5.11 2.80
C PHE A 158 10.34 -4.07 2.43
N HIS A 159 9.90 -2.92 1.95
CA HIS A 159 10.79 -1.94 1.34
C HIS A 159 10.55 -0.53 1.86
N LEU A 160 11.61 0.27 1.90
CA LEU A 160 11.53 1.73 1.97
C LEU A 160 11.62 2.30 0.55
N TYR A 161 10.72 3.20 0.23
CA TYR A 161 10.68 3.91 -1.04
C TYR A 161 10.78 5.41 -0.87
N GLN A 162 11.52 6.05 -1.76
CA GLN A 162 11.41 7.47 -2.01
C GLN A 162 10.40 7.71 -3.14
N SER A 163 9.50 8.68 -2.94
CA SER A 163 8.47 9.05 -3.93
C SER A 163 8.74 10.46 -4.46
N THR A 164 8.92 10.58 -5.77
CA THR A 164 9.02 11.87 -6.46
C THR A 164 7.73 12.13 -7.22
N LEU A 165 7.07 13.25 -6.93
CA LEU A 165 5.87 13.66 -7.65
C LEU A 165 6.25 14.27 -9.00
N THR A 166 5.65 13.77 -10.09
CA THR A 166 5.82 14.32 -11.43
C THR A 166 4.46 14.68 -12.03
N PRO A 167 4.41 15.49 -13.08
CA PRO A 167 3.17 15.82 -13.78
C PRO A 167 2.41 14.58 -14.33
N THR A 168 3.14 13.51 -14.61
CA THR A 168 2.60 12.24 -15.14
C THR A 168 2.25 11.22 -14.06
N GLY A 169 2.54 11.53 -12.79
CA GLY A 169 2.31 10.65 -11.64
C GLY A 169 3.55 10.47 -10.76
N PRO A 170 3.44 9.79 -9.64
CA PRO A 170 4.57 9.56 -8.76
C PRO A 170 5.53 8.51 -9.34
N ILE A 171 6.84 8.78 -9.21
CA ILE A 171 7.91 7.82 -9.47
C ILE A 171 8.42 7.34 -8.12
N HIS A 172 8.50 6.03 -7.93
CA HIS A 172 9.00 5.41 -6.70
C HIS A 172 10.37 4.78 -6.95
N ARG A 173 11.33 5.15 -6.10
CA ARG A 173 12.66 4.54 -6.06
C ARG A 173 12.80 3.76 -4.77
N ARG A 174 13.20 2.50 -4.87
CA ARG A 174 13.48 1.64 -3.72
C ARG A 174 14.82 2.04 -3.12
N GLU A 175 14.81 2.41 -1.84
CA GLU A 175 16.01 2.83 -1.10
C GLU A 175 16.57 1.65 -0.29
N LEU A 176 15.69 0.87 0.35
CA LEU A 176 16.08 -0.22 1.23
C LEU A 176 15.13 -1.42 1.07
N THR A 177 15.69 -2.62 1.15
CA THR A 177 14.94 -3.88 1.24
C THR A 177 15.28 -4.59 2.55
N ILE A 178 14.26 -4.99 3.30
CA ILE A 178 14.39 -5.75 4.55
C ILE A 178 13.76 -7.11 4.34
N ALA A 179 14.59 -8.17 4.36
CA ALA A 179 14.13 -9.55 4.21
C ALA A 179 13.76 -10.18 5.55
N ALA A 180 12.82 -11.12 5.51
CA ALA A 180 12.46 -11.99 6.64
C ALA A 180 13.67 -12.83 7.09
N ARG A 181 13.73 -13.12 8.40
CA ARG A 181 14.80 -13.91 9.05
C ARG A 181 14.19 -15.02 9.89
#